data_08f6bd8fd176cc4a31428d54f7e50318
#
_entry.id   08f6bd8fd176cc4a31428d54f7e50318
#
_cell.length_a   1.000
_cell.length_b   1.000
_cell.length_c   1.000
_cell.angle_alpha   90.00
_cell.angle_beta   90.00
_cell.angle_gamma   90.00
#
_symmetry.space_group_name_H-M   'P 1'
#
loop_
_entity.id
_entity.type
_entity.pdbx_description
1 polymer ?
#
loop_
_entity_poly.entity_id
_entity_poly.type
_entity_poly.pdbx_seq_one_letter_code
_entity_poly.pdbx_strand_id
1 'polypeptide(L)'
;MSARALNPGAMSVGRAGTVAIATVPLVAAGAAVMVGPVAIAIPLLVVVVAFFLREPLALLALYLDVGLFKNEAVVSSLPVDATLALGLLVALVCGVRLVQGRVRAVPYGFALTIAVVSLSLAASLAWTSAPSYGSQKVTTFLTVTMLAIGAPFFFFEDWGDLRRFFMWTVVVAVPVALLALTHPSTDTGRLAGDNTIGTSRLLCTAALILLLGALGRSRWRLPSAALAATFVAIAVAVGSRGPVVSFVLALAVALSAWLLRVPRKAAPVLAIAAACVAVVPFVSLPATSSQRISQVARDPVAAFRQDDRSFLVKQGLDLIDQHPIRGAGAGAFSTVNPAAKWPHNLFIELWAELGLVALVVVAVASGAALVGLFRLAWLTAEEPGRVDLAYILLAVFAFNLMAVQVSGNINDNRDFWGMLAIASLVVAGGLDARGRPGEDEP
;
A
#
# COMPACT_ATOMS: atom_id res chain seq x y z
N MET A 1 -2.78 -39.52 26.73
CA MET A 1 -4.01 -39.24 25.95
C MET A 1 -4.89 -38.32 26.78
N SER A 2 -4.83 -37.05 26.56
CA SER A 2 -5.67 -36.04 27.26
C SER A 2 -6.64 -35.43 26.22
N ALA A 3 -7.92 -35.70 26.41
CA ALA A 3 -9.01 -35.17 25.58
C ALA A 3 -9.18 -33.68 25.93
N ARG A 4 -8.81 -32.80 24.99
CA ARG A 4 -9.15 -31.38 25.06
C ARG A 4 -10.67 -31.22 24.90
N ALA A 5 -11.36 -30.89 25.96
CA ALA A 5 -12.76 -30.49 25.93
C ALA A 5 -12.93 -29.26 25.05
N LEU A 6 -13.67 -29.41 23.95
CA LEU A 6 -14.08 -28.30 23.09
C LEU A 6 -15.02 -27.41 23.89
N ASN A 7 -14.67 -26.15 24.08
CA ASN A 7 -15.50 -25.14 24.74
C ASN A 7 -16.67 -24.74 23.83
N PRO A 8 -17.94 -25.09 24.14
CA PRO A 8 -19.10 -24.85 23.28
C PRO A 8 -19.54 -23.38 23.22
N GLY A 9 -18.95 -22.50 24.04
CA GLY A 9 -19.30 -21.08 24.08
C GLY A 9 -18.76 -20.21 22.92
N ALA A 10 -17.75 -20.68 22.16
CA ALA A 10 -17.15 -19.90 21.09
C ALA A 10 -17.93 -19.94 19.75
N MET A 11 -18.89 -20.86 19.61
CA MET A 11 -19.64 -21.03 18.35
C MET A 11 -20.88 -20.16 18.19
N SER A 12 -21.40 -19.56 19.25
CA SER A 12 -22.68 -18.81 19.20
C SER A 12 -22.55 -17.38 18.69
N VAL A 13 -21.39 -16.74 18.85
CA VAL A 13 -21.19 -15.33 18.44
C VAL A 13 -21.06 -15.18 16.92
N GLY A 14 -20.56 -16.20 16.20
CA GLY A 14 -20.39 -16.17 14.74
C GLY A 14 -21.72 -16.20 13.96
N ARG A 15 -22.72 -16.95 14.44
CA ARG A 15 -24.03 -17.07 13.77
C ARG A 15 -24.89 -15.81 13.91
N ALA A 16 -24.92 -15.19 15.06
CA ALA A 16 -25.68 -13.95 15.28
C ALA A 16 -25.16 -12.78 14.42
N GLY A 17 -23.82 -12.69 14.22
CA GLY A 17 -23.20 -11.69 13.35
C GLY A 17 -23.55 -11.89 11.87
N THR A 18 -23.57 -13.14 11.40
CA THR A 18 -23.89 -13.46 9.99
C THR A 18 -25.37 -13.22 9.67
N VAL A 19 -26.28 -13.53 10.61
CA VAL A 19 -27.71 -13.26 10.45
C VAL A 19 -27.99 -11.75 10.45
N ALA A 20 -27.31 -10.97 11.31
CA ALA A 20 -27.46 -9.51 11.32
C ALA A 20 -27.00 -8.86 10.01
N ILE A 21 -25.89 -9.33 9.41
CA ILE A 21 -25.39 -8.81 8.13
C ILE A 21 -26.34 -9.14 6.97
N ALA A 22 -27.03 -10.29 7.02
CA ALA A 22 -27.96 -10.70 5.96
C ALA A 22 -29.37 -10.04 6.09
N THR A 23 -29.81 -9.71 7.30
CA THR A 23 -31.14 -9.12 7.53
C THR A 23 -31.18 -7.60 7.38
N VAL A 24 -30.06 -6.90 7.62
CA VAL A 24 -30.00 -5.43 7.49
C VAL A 24 -30.30 -4.93 6.08
N PRO A 25 -29.79 -5.52 4.98
CA PRO A 25 -30.17 -5.11 3.62
C PRO A 25 -31.65 -5.29 3.31
N LEU A 26 -32.27 -6.35 3.82
CA LEU A 26 -33.69 -6.63 3.59
C LEU A 26 -34.59 -5.64 4.36
N VAL A 27 -34.25 -5.31 5.60
CA VAL A 27 -34.95 -4.29 6.39
C VAL A 27 -34.74 -2.90 5.80
N ALA A 28 -33.53 -2.60 5.33
CA ALA A 28 -33.21 -1.34 4.65
C ALA A 28 -33.99 -1.19 3.32
N ALA A 29 -34.09 -2.26 2.52
CA ALA A 29 -34.83 -2.27 1.29
C ALA A 29 -36.35 -2.07 1.55
N GLY A 30 -36.92 -2.68 2.60
CA GLY A 30 -38.30 -2.48 3.02
C GLY A 30 -38.58 -1.05 3.52
N ALA A 31 -37.67 -0.45 4.26
CA ALA A 31 -37.77 0.93 4.74
C ALA A 31 -37.63 1.97 3.60
N ALA A 32 -36.87 1.65 2.55
CA ALA A 32 -36.67 2.52 1.40
C ALA A 32 -37.93 2.79 0.59
N VAL A 33 -38.80 1.78 0.50
CA VAL A 33 -40.08 1.90 -0.21
C VAL A 33 -41.02 2.84 0.52
N MET A 34 -40.82 3.00 1.85
CA MET A 34 -41.77 3.76 2.70
C MET A 34 -41.32 5.18 3.06
N VAL A 35 -40.03 5.50 3.11
CA VAL A 35 -39.55 6.75 3.75
C VAL A 35 -38.51 7.50 2.90
N GLY A 36 -38.14 6.99 1.70
CA GLY A 36 -37.18 7.63 0.78
C GLY A 36 -35.69 7.27 1.02
N PRO A 37 -34.79 7.76 0.17
CA PRO A 37 -33.39 7.31 0.13
C PRO A 37 -32.58 7.56 1.42
N VAL A 38 -32.97 8.53 2.25
CA VAL A 38 -32.29 8.84 3.53
C VAL A 38 -32.50 7.69 4.55
N ALA A 39 -33.64 7.00 4.49
CA ALA A 39 -33.94 5.89 5.38
C ALA A 39 -33.05 4.65 5.13
N ILE A 40 -32.46 4.54 3.94
CA ILE A 40 -31.46 3.49 3.63
C ILE A 40 -30.06 3.95 4.02
N ALA A 41 -29.73 5.22 3.78
CA ALA A 41 -28.39 5.73 3.97
C ALA A 41 -27.90 5.60 5.43
N ILE A 42 -28.79 5.88 6.41
CA ILE A 42 -28.42 5.83 7.84
C ILE A 42 -28.11 4.38 8.31
N PRO A 43 -29.00 3.39 8.11
CA PRO A 43 -28.70 2.01 8.48
C PRO A 43 -27.48 1.45 7.75
N LEU A 44 -27.29 1.77 6.48
CA LEU A 44 -26.14 1.37 5.72
C LEU A 44 -24.85 1.97 6.29
N LEU A 45 -24.85 3.26 6.63
CA LEU A 45 -23.73 3.92 7.28
C LEU A 45 -23.39 3.26 8.63
N VAL A 46 -24.40 2.96 9.46
CA VAL A 46 -24.21 2.27 10.74
C VAL A 46 -23.56 0.89 10.52
N VAL A 47 -24.03 0.13 9.52
CA VAL A 47 -23.43 -1.18 9.19
C VAL A 47 -22.00 -1.04 8.73
N VAL A 48 -21.70 -0.08 7.85
CA VAL A 48 -20.35 0.20 7.35
C VAL A 48 -19.41 0.60 8.50
N VAL A 49 -19.85 1.51 9.37
CA VAL A 49 -19.08 1.91 10.56
C VAL A 49 -18.86 0.73 11.50
N ALA A 50 -19.90 -0.04 11.81
CA ALA A 50 -19.81 -1.22 12.67
C ALA A 50 -18.88 -2.30 12.08
N PHE A 51 -18.90 -2.49 10.76
CA PHE A 51 -17.98 -3.39 10.06
C PHE A 51 -16.53 -2.93 10.25
N PHE A 52 -16.22 -1.68 9.97
CA PHE A 52 -14.85 -1.18 10.06
C PHE A 52 -14.33 -1.03 11.50
N LEU A 53 -15.22 -0.85 12.49
CA LEU A 53 -14.84 -0.95 13.90
C LEU A 53 -14.39 -2.37 14.28
N ARG A 54 -14.96 -3.40 13.62
CA ARG A 54 -14.58 -4.81 13.82
C ARG A 54 -13.40 -5.24 12.95
N GLU A 55 -13.30 -4.69 11.75
CA GLU A 55 -12.29 -5.02 10.73
C GLU A 55 -11.48 -3.78 10.33
N PRO A 56 -10.69 -3.19 11.28
CA PRO A 56 -9.92 -1.97 11.01
C PRO A 56 -8.85 -2.15 9.93
N LEU A 57 -8.38 -3.38 9.73
CA LEU A 57 -7.38 -3.71 8.71
C LEU A 57 -7.97 -3.65 7.29
N ALA A 58 -9.27 -3.95 7.13
CA ALA A 58 -9.99 -3.73 5.87
C ALA A 58 -10.08 -2.23 5.57
N LEU A 59 -10.37 -1.42 6.61
CA LEU A 59 -10.41 0.02 6.47
C LEU A 59 -9.04 0.58 6.07
N LEU A 60 -7.96 0.11 6.68
CA LEU A 60 -6.60 0.55 6.34
C LEU A 60 -6.26 0.19 4.88
N ALA A 61 -6.49 -1.05 4.45
CA ALA A 61 -6.24 -1.46 3.07
C ALA A 61 -7.02 -0.59 2.07
N LEU A 62 -8.30 -0.33 2.34
CA LEU A 62 -9.12 0.55 1.49
C LEU A 62 -8.64 2.01 1.53
N TYR A 63 -8.23 2.52 2.70
CA TYR A 63 -7.77 3.90 2.86
C TYR A 63 -6.47 4.19 2.12
N LEU A 64 -5.53 3.25 2.13
CA LEU A 64 -4.27 3.39 1.39
C LEU A 64 -4.53 3.55 -0.11
N ASP A 65 -5.47 2.78 -0.64
CA ASP A 65 -5.79 2.72 -2.07
C ASP A 65 -7.00 3.55 -2.51
N VAL A 66 -7.60 4.37 -1.63
CA VAL A 66 -8.85 5.12 -1.91
C VAL A 66 -8.76 6.03 -3.14
N GLY A 67 -7.56 6.51 -3.45
CA GLY A 67 -7.30 7.35 -4.64
C GLY A 67 -7.66 6.68 -5.96
N LEU A 68 -7.71 5.34 -6.00
CA LEU A 68 -8.08 4.56 -7.19
C LEU A 68 -9.56 4.67 -7.55
N PHE A 69 -10.39 4.92 -6.56
CA PHE A 69 -11.85 4.93 -6.73
C PHE A 69 -12.44 6.33 -6.94
N LYS A 70 -11.62 7.40 -6.81
CA LYS A 70 -12.12 8.78 -6.85
C LYS A 70 -12.81 9.17 -8.16
N ASN A 71 -12.31 8.66 -9.27
CA ASN A 71 -12.82 9.00 -10.61
C ASN A 71 -13.98 8.09 -11.05
N GLU A 72 -14.32 7.08 -10.25
CA GLU A 72 -15.46 6.22 -10.55
C GLU A 72 -16.78 7.01 -10.43
N ALA A 73 -17.66 6.87 -11.41
CA ALA A 73 -18.90 7.65 -11.50
C ALA A 73 -19.74 7.62 -10.20
N VAL A 74 -19.80 6.46 -9.54
CA VAL A 74 -20.52 6.29 -8.27
C VAL A 74 -19.84 7.07 -7.15
N VAL A 75 -18.51 7.01 -7.06
CA VAL A 75 -17.73 7.66 -5.99
C VAL A 75 -17.65 9.17 -6.21
N SER A 76 -17.47 9.61 -7.46
CA SER A 76 -17.43 11.03 -7.81
C SER A 76 -18.78 11.75 -7.65
N SER A 77 -19.90 10.99 -7.66
CA SER A 77 -21.24 11.53 -7.39
C SER A 77 -21.54 11.69 -5.89
N LEU A 78 -20.70 11.19 -5.00
CA LEU A 78 -20.90 11.35 -3.55
C LEU A 78 -20.72 12.83 -3.15
N PRO A 79 -21.53 13.32 -2.21
CA PRO A 79 -21.46 14.72 -1.74
C PRO A 79 -20.19 15.01 -0.90
N VAL A 80 -19.43 13.98 -0.56
CA VAL A 80 -18.21 14.06 0.26
C VAL A 80 -17.06 13.34 -0.44
N ASP A 81 -15.86 13.95 -0.41
CA ASP A 81 -14.65 13.30 -0.92
C ASP A 81 -14.39 11.97 -0.20
N ALA A 82 -14.23 10.90 -0.96
CA ALA A 82 -14.05 9.55 -0.42
C ALA A 82 -12.81 9.43 0.49
N THR A 83 -11.74 10.18 0.19
CA THR A 83 -10.53 10.18 1.05
C THR A 83 -10.82 10.83 2.40
N LEU A 84 -11.60 11.92 2.39
CA LEU A 84 -11.99 12.59 3.63
C LEU A 84 -12.91 11.69 4.45
N ALA A 85 -13.92 11.08 3.83
CA ALA A 85 -14.85 10.18 4.51
C ALA A 85 -14.14 8.98 5.15
N LEU A 86 -13.27 8.28 4.40
CA LEU A 86 -12.49 7.17 4.94
C LEU A 86 -11.45 7.64 5.95
N GLY A 87 -10.82 8.80 5.75
CA GLY A 87 -9.90 9.39 6.72
C GLY A 87 -10.55 9.70 8.06
N LEU A 88 -11.75 10.27 8.06
CA LEU A 88 -12.54 10.48 9.28
C LEU A 88 -12.89 9.17 9.96
N LEU A 89 -13.21 8.13 9.19
CA LEU A 89 -13.49 6.80 9.74
C LEU A 89 -12.23 6.16 10.33
N VAL A 90 -11.06 6.28 9.68
CA VAL A 90 -9.77 5.87 10.25
C VAL A 90 -9.50 6.60 11.56
N ALA A 91 -9.68 7.92 11.60
CA ALA A 91 -9.48 8.72 12.81
C ALA A 91 -10.44 8.28 13.93
N LEU A 92 -11.72 8.03 13.62
CA LEU A 92 -12.69 7.51 14.56
C LEU A 92 -12.26 6.17 15.16
N VAL A 93 -11.86 5.21 14.30
CA VAL A 93 -11.42 3.88 14.75
C VAL A 93 -10.14 3.98 15.58
N CYS A 94 -9.19 4.83 15.20
CA CYS A 94 -8.00 5.11 16.01
C CYS A 94 -8.38 5.68 17.39
N GLY A 95 -9.33 6.63 17.44
CA GLY A 95 -9.84 7.19 18.68
C GLY A 95 -10.48 6.14 19.60
N VAL A 96 -11.31 5.25 19.04
CA VAL A 96 -11.90 4.13 19.80
C VAL A 96 -10.81 3.20 20.35
N ARG A 97 -9.81 2.85 19.53
CA ARG A 97 -8.67 2.00 19.95
C ARG A 97 -7.82 2.67 21.01
N LEU A 98 -7.63 3.99 20.91
CA LEU A 98 -6.92 4.77 21.94
C LEU A 98 -7.65 4.69 23.29
N VAL A 99 -8.95 4.92 23.32
CA VAL A 99 -9.77 4.81 24.56
C VAL A 99 -9.74 3.40 25.13
N GLN A 100 -9.64 2.37 24.28
CA GLN A 100 -9.51 0.96 24.69
C GLN A 100 -8.08 0.61 25.19
N GLY A 101 -7.13 1.54 25.13
CA GLY A 101 -5.72 1.26 25.48
C GLY A 101 -5.01 0.34 24.48
N ARG A 102 -5.54 0.18 23.28
CA ARG A 102 -4.99 -0.69 22.20
C ARG A 102 -4.09 0.11 21.29
N VAL A 103 -2.99 0.60 21.83
CA VAL A 103 -2.00 1.37 21.09
C VAL A 103 -0.63 0.72 21.22
N ARG A 104 0.06 0.54 20.12
CA ARG A 104 1.44 0.06 20.11
C ARG A 104 2.42 1.23 20.23
N ALA A 105 3.53 0.98 20.91
CA ALA A 105 4.61 1.95 20.99
C ALA A 105 5.18 2.23 19.60
N VAL A 106 5.33 3.51 19.27
CA VAL A 106 5.98 3.94 18.02
C VAL A 106 7.50 3.81 18.23
N PRO A 107 8.23 3.07 17.33
CA PRO A 107 9.67 2.97 17.42
C PRO A 107 10.32 4.35 17.32
N TYR A 108 11.26 4.65 18.23
CA TYR A 108 11.86 5.98 18.37
C TYR A 108 12.46 6.51 17.05
N GLY A 109 13.24 5.67 16.34
CA GLY A 109 13.84 6.06 15.05
C GLY A 109 12.81 6.42 13.98
N PHE A 110 11.68 5.69 13.95
CA PHE A 110 10.58 6.00 13.04
C PHE A 110 9.86 7.30 13.48
N ALA A 111 9.55 7.46 14.77
CA ALA A 111 8.94 8.68 15.30
C ALA A 111 9.79 9.92 14.98
N LEU A 112 11.11 9.82 15.17
CA LEU A 112 12.07 10.88 14.84
C LEU A 112 12.03 11.21 13.35
N THR A 113 12.02 10.19 12.48
CA THR A 113 11.95 10.37 11.02
C THR A 113 10.69 11.16 10.62
N ILE A 114 9.53 10.76 11.14
CA ILE A 114 8.26 11.43 10.83
C ILE A 114 8.22 12.84 11.41
N ALA A 115 8.73 13.05 12.62
CA ALA A 115 8.84 14.37 13.22
C ALA A 115 9.72 15.30 12.37
N VAL A 116 10.90 14.85 11.92
CA VAL A 116 11.80 15.65 11.09
C VAL A 116 11.15 15.98 9.75
N VAL A 117 10.52 15.02 9.07
CA VAL A 117 9.81 15.28 7.80
C VAL A 117 8.68 16.29 7.99
N SER A 118 7.86 16.14 9.04
CA SER A 118 6.74 17.03 9.34
C SER A 118 7.21 18.45 9.66
N LEU A 119 8.25 18.58 10.49
CA LEU A 119 8.84 19.87 10.83
C LEU A 119 9.50 20.52 9.61
N SER A 120 10.23 19.76 8.78
CA SER A 120 10.81 20.27 7.54
C SER A 120 9.73 20.76 6.57
N LEU A 121 8.63 20.02 6.40
CA LEU A 121 7.47 20.43 5.61
C LEU A 121 6.88 21.75 6.12
N ALA A 122 6.57 21.83 7.42
CA ALA A 122 5.98 23.02 8.01
C ALA A 122 6.93 24.23 7.94
N ALA A 123 8.19 24.06 8.30
CA ALA A 123 9.20 25.11 8.26
C ALA A 123 9.45 25.60 6.84
N SER A 124 9.42 24.73 5.84
CA SER A 124 9.69 25.05 4.45
C SER A 124 8.66 26.03 3.84
N LEU A 125 7.49 26.18 4.45
CA LEU A 125 6.50 27.20 4.04
C LEU A 125 7.04 28.63 4.20
N ALA A 126 8.02 28.86 5.08
CA ALA A 126 8.60 30.18 5.31
C ALA A 126 9.43 30.70 4.12
N TRP A 127 9.87 29.81 3.22
CA TRP A 127 10.73 30.19 2.08
C TRP A 127 10.30 29.60 0.73
N THR A 128 9.16 28.90 0.67
CA THR A 128 8.67 28.32 -0.60
C THR A 128 8.28 29.39 -1.61
N SER A 129 8.62 29.15 -2.87
CA SER A 129 8.16 29.96 -4.01
C SER A 129 6.70 29.67 -4.41
N ALA A 130 6.07 28.62 -3.85
CA ALA A 130 4.70 28.21 -4.15
C ALA A 130 3.82 28.13 -2.88
N PRO A 131 3.54 29.23 -2.16
CA PRO A 131 2.94 29.19 -0.83
C PRO A 131 1.54 28.54 -0.79
N SER A 132 0.72 28.78 -1.81
CA SER A 132 -0.63 28.20 -1.90
C SER A 132 -0.57 26.67 -2.06
N TYR A 133 0.18 26.17 -3.04
CA TYR A 133 0.33 24.73 -3.26
C TYR A 133 1.13 24.06 -2.14
N GLY A 134 2.15 24.74 -1.61
CA GLY A 134 2.92 24.28 -0.45
C GLY A 134 2.05 24.10 0.79
N SER A 135 1.19 25.07 1.11
CA SER A 135 0.24 24.95 2.23
C SER A 135 -0.72 23.78 2.06
N GLN A 136 -1.27 23.59 0.85
CA GLN A 136 -2.11 22.43 0.54
C GLN A 136 -1.35 21.12 0.76
N LYS A 137 -0.09 21.04 0.28
CA LYS A 137 0.76 19.85 0.39
C LYS A 137 1.06 19.52 1.85
N VAL A 138 1.43 20.52 2.65
CA VAL A 138 1.69 20.37 4.09
C VAL A 138 0.43 19.94 4.84
N THR A 139 -0.70 20.59 4.60
CA THR A 139 -1.98 20.23 5.23
C THR A 139 -2.38 18.79 4.90
N THR A 140 -2.28 18.40 3.62
CA THR A 140 -2.60 17.02 3.19
C THR A 140 -1.66 16.00 3.87
N PHE A 141 -0.37 16.30 3.99
CA PHE A 141 0.57 15.41 4.68
C PHE A 141 0.22 15.27 6.16
N LEU A 142 0.04 16.39 6.86
CA LEU A 142 -0.23 16.40 8.31
C LEU A 142 -1.62 15.86 8.69
N THR A 143 -2.55 15.75 7.74
CA THR A 143 -3.88 15.18 7.97
C THR A 143 -3.98 13.79 7.34
N VAL A 144 -4.11 13.72 6.03
CA VAL A 144 -4.42 12.48 5.29
C VAL A 144 -3.25 11.48 5.34
N THR A 145 -2.02 11.93 5.03
CA THR A 145 -0.86 11.03 5.02
C THR A 145 -0.49 10.59 6.43
N MET A 146 -0.64 11.48 7.44
CA MET A 146 -0.40 11.15 8.85
C MET A 146 -1.34 10.06 9.38
N LEU A 147 -2.58 9.99 8.91
CA LEU A 147 -3.49 8.89 9.27
C LEU A 147 -3.00 7.55 8.71
N ALA A 148 -2.47 7.53 7.47
CA ALA A 148 -1.87 6.32 6.91
C ALA A 148 -0.62 5.86 7.69
N ILE A 149 0.18 6.83 8.18
CA ILE A 149 1.37 6.59 8.99
C ILE A 149 1.01 6.10 10.40
N GLY A 150 0.00 6.70 11.02
CA GLY A 150 -0.38 6.45 12.42
C GLY A 150 -1.24 5.20 12.61
N ALA A 151 -2.19 4.94 11.70
CA ALA A 151 -3.16 3.86 11.84
C ALA A 151 -2.55 2.46 12.12
N PRO A 152 -1.40 2.07 11.54
CA PRO A 152 -0.77 0.80 11.89
C PRO A 152 -0.52 0.59 13.38
N PHE A 153 -0.17 1.62 14.14
CA PHE A 153 0.10 1.52 15.59
C PHE A 153 -1.15 1.29 16.43
N PHE A 154 -2.32 1.51 15.87
CA PHE A 154 -3.61 1.24 16.49
C PHE A 154 -4.24 -0.07 16.02
N PHE A 155 -3.92 -0.52 14.80
CA PHE A 155 -4.66 -1.62 14.14
C PHE A 155 -3.94 -2.96 14.21
N PHE A 156 -2.60 -2.96 14.34
CA PHE A 156 -1.83 -4.20 14.40
C PHE A 156 -1.51 -4.58 15.84
N GLU A 157 -1.98 -5.75 16.25
CA GLU A 157 -1.71 -6.32 17.58
C GLU A 157 -0.79 -7.54 17.50
N ASP A 158 -0.87 -8.33 16.43
CA ASP A 158 -0.11 -9.57 16.25
C ASP A 158 0.17 -9.89 14.75
N TRP A 159 0.86 -11.01 14.51
CA TRP A 159 1.12 -11.49 13.15
C TRP A 159 -0.14 -11.93 12.39
N GLY A 160 -1.21 -12.30 13.10
CA GLY A 160 -2.50 -12.61 12.50
C GLY A 160 -3.14 -11.36 11.87
N ASP A 161 -2.91 -10.19 12.47
CA ASP A 161 -3.36 -8.92 11.92
C ASP A 161 -2.63 -8.58 10.61
N LEU A 162 -1.31 -8.83 10.56
CA LEU A 162 -0.55 -8.64 9.33
C LEU A 162 -1.07 -9.55 8.21
N ARG A 163 -1.39 -10.80 8.54
CA ARG A 163 -2.02 -11.73 7.59
C ARG A 163 -3.39 -11.24 7.13
N ARG A 164 -4.23 -10.74 8.04
CA ARG A 164 -5.57 -10.19 7.72
C ARG A 164 -5.45 -8.95 6.84
N PHE A 165 -4.51 -8.05 7.13
CA PHE A 165 -4.25 -6.88 6.31
C PHE A 165 -3.89 -7.27 4.87
N PHE A 166 -2.96 -8.22 4.69
CA PHE A 166 -2.59 -8.71 3.36
C PHE A 166 -3.77 -9.36 2.64
N MET A 167 -4.62 -10.11 3.36
CA MET A 167 -5.85 -10.65 2.77
C MET A 167 -6.80 -9.53 2.30
N TRP A 168 -6.99 -8.48 3.10
CA TRP A 168 -7.84 -7.35 2.72
C TRP A 168 -7.26 -6.56 1.55
N THR A 169 -5.94 -6.40 1.45
CA THR A 169 -5.29 -5.79 0.28
C THR A 169 -5.61 -6.59 -0.99
N VAL A 170 -5.56 -7.93 -0.94
CA VAL A 170 -5.97 -8.77 -2.08
C VAL A 170 -7.46 -8.61 -2.39
N VAL A 171 -8.32 -8.55 -1.36
CA VAL A 171 -9.77 -8.35 -1.55
C VAL A 171 -10.07 -7.00 -2.22
N VAL A 172 -9.38 -5.93 -1.82
CA VAL A 172 -9.51 -4.59 -2.45
C VAL A 172 -9.00 -4.61 -3.89
N ALA A 173 -7.99 -5.41 -4.21
CA ALA A 173 -7.45 -5.53 -5.57
C ALA A 173 -8.44 -6.18 -6.56
N VAL A 174 -9.34 -7.06 -6.10
CA VAL A 174 -10.30 -7.74 -6.98
C VAL A 174 -11.24 -6.76 -7.71
N PRO A 175 -12.00 -5.87 -7.02
CA PRO A 175 -12.85 -4.92 -7.73
C PRO A 175 -12.04 -3.96 -8.61
N VAL A 176 -10.82 -3.57 -8.22
CA VAL A 176 -9.95 -2.74 -9.07
C VAL A 176 -9.54 -3.47 -10.34
N ALA A 177 -9.24 -4.77 -10.25
CA ALA A 177 -8.97 -5.59 -11.43
C ALA A 177 -10.19 -5.69 -12.37
N LEU A 178 -11.39 -5.87 -11.80
CA LEU A 178 -12.64 -5.92 -12.56
C LEU A 178 -12.93 -4.57 -13.25
N LEU A 179 -12.78 -3.45 -12.52
CA LEU A 179 -12.92 -2.11 -13.09
C LEU A 179 -11.93 -1.88 -14.24
N ALA A 180 -10.67 -2.29 -14.05
CA ALA A 180 -9.66 -2.19 -15.10
C ALA A 180 -10.04 -2.95 -16.37
N LEU A 181 -10.70 -4.09 -16.25
CA LEU A 181 -11.14 -4.90 -17.39
C LEU A 181 -12.40 -4.35 -18.07
N THR A 182 -13.30 -3.71 -17.31
CA THR A 182 -14.61 -3.25 -17.81
C THR A 182 -14.62 -1.82 -18.34
N HIS A 183 -13.63 -1.00 -17.94
CA HIS A 183 -13.52 0.41 -18.34
C HIS A 183 -12.20 0.69 -19.06
N PRO A 184 -12.03 0.17 -20.31
CA PRO A 184 -10.87 0.52 -21.11
C PRO A 184 -10.91 2.02 -21.45
N SER A 185 -9.79 2.70 -21.31
CA SER A 185 -9.67 4.10 -21.72
C SER A 185 -9.83 4.20 -23.24
N THR A 186 -10.82 4.98 -23.68
CA THR A 186 -11.16 5.15 -25.11
C THR A 186 -10.05 5.85 -25.88
N ASP A 187 -9.32 6.78 -25.26
CA ASP A 187 -8.31 7.61 -25.94
C ASP A 187 -6.94 6.93 -26.09
N THR A 188 -6.60 5.99 -25.23
CA THR A 188 -5.25 5.38 -25.22
C THR A 188 -5.27 3.87 -25.41
N GLY A 189 -6.43 3.24 -25.48
CA GLY A 189 -6.60 1.78 -25.49
C GLY A 189 -6.04 1.09 -24.24
N ARG A 190 -5.85 1.84 -23.13
CA ARG A 190 -5.36 1.30 -21.86
C ARG A 190 -6.53 0.82 -21.02
N LEU A 191 -6.31 -0.27 -20.29
CA LEU A 191 -7.22 -0.67 -19.22
C LEU A 191 -7.08 0.32 -18.06
N ALA A 192 -8.19 0.57 -17.34
CA ALA A 192 -8.26 1.44 -16.15
C ALA A 192 -7.95 2.93 -16.38
N GLY A 193 -8.94 3.71 -16.78
CA GLY A 193 -9.08 5.16 -16.66
C GLY A 193 -7.80 6.00 -16.42
N ASP A 194 -7.92 7.10 -15.70
CA ASP A 194 -6.82 8.06 -15.51
C ASP A 194 -5.73 7.60 -14.53
N ASN A 195 -5.99 6.61 -13.65
CA ASN A 195 -5.05 6.19 -12.60
C ASN A 195 -4.37 4.85 -12.87
N THR A 196 -3.76 4.71 -14.05
CA THR A 196 -3.06 3.48 -14.47
C THR A 196 -1.93 3.07 -13.51
N ILE A 197 -1.25 4.02 -12.90
CA ILE A 197 -0.12 3.77 -12.02
C ILE A 197 -0.58 3.16 -10.70
N GLY A 198 -1.58 3.78 -10.06
CA GLY A 198 -2.12 3.28 -8.79
C GLY A 198 -2.75 1.89 -8.95
N THR A 199 -3.55 1.68 -10.00
CA THR A 199 -4.12 0.37 -10.33
C THR A 199 -3.03 -0.70 -10.48
N SER A 200 -1.98 -0.43 -11.26
CA SER A 200 -0.88 -1.37 -11.42
C SER A 200 -0.12 -1.61 -10.11
N ARG A 201 0.02 -0.58 -9.24
CA ARG A 201 0.65 -0.73 -7.91
C ARG A 201 -0.12 -1.71 -7.03
N LEU A 202 -1.43 -1.50 -6.88
CA LEU A 202 -2.26 -2.38 -6.06
C LEU A 202 -2.26 -3.82 -6.58
N LEU A 203 -2.42 -4.00 -7.90
CA LEU A 203 -2.42 -5.34 -8.51
C LEU A 203 -1.07 -6.04 -8.35
N CYS A 204 0.05 -5.34 -8.51
CA CYS A 204 1.39 -5.90 -8.27
C CYS A 204 1.61 -6.24 -6.77
N THR A 205 1.14 -5.40 -5.85
CA THR A 205 1.18 -5.68 -4.41
C THR A 205 0.38 -6.95 -4.07
N ALA A 206 -0.86 -7.05 -4.56
CA ALA A 206 -1.70 -8.23 -4.37
C ALA A 206 -1.09 -9.49 -5.01
N ALA A 207 -0.47 -9.36 -6.18
CA ALA A 207 0.23 -10.47 -6.82
C ALA A 207 1.44 -10.95 -6.00
N LEU A 208 2.25 -10.05 -5.40
CA LEU A 208 3.33 -10.42 -4.49
C LEU A 208 2.81 -11.20 -3.28
N ILE A 209 1.74 -10.71 -2.65
CA ILE A 209 1.13 -11.36 -1.49
C ILE A 209 0.67 -12.78 -1.84
N LEU A 210 -0.05 -12.94 -2.96
CA LEU A 210 -0.56 -14.23 -3.42
C LEU A 210 0.56 -15.20 -3.82
N LEU A 211 1.56 -14.69 -4.55
CA LEU A 211 2.65 -15.51 -5.07
C LEU A 211 3.51 -16.05 -3.93
N LEU A 212 3.93 -15.17 -3.00
CA LEU A 212 4.75 -15.57 -1.86
C LEU A 212 3.93 -16.42 -0.85
N GLY A 213 2.64 -16.10 -0.65
CA GLY A 213 1.74 -16.94 0.14
C GLY A 213 1.53 -18.35 -0.45
N ALA A 214 1.60 -18.49 -1.77
CA ALA A 214 1.54 -19.78 -2.45
C ALA A 214 2.79 -20.64 -2.22
N LEU A 215 3.93 -20.06 -1.83
CA LEU A 215 5.15 -20.82 -1.48
C LEU A 215 5.01 -21.58 -0.17
N GLY A 216 4.14 -21.16 0.74
CA GLY A 216 3.78 -21.88 1.95
C GLY A 216 3.11 -23.22 1.65
N ARG A 217 2.79 -24.03 2.69
CA ARG A 217 2.15 -25.35 2.54
C ARG A 217 0.61 -25.24 2.42
N SER A 218 0.10 -24.50 1.46
CA SER A 218 -1.33 -24.27 1.30
C SER A 218 -1.93 -25.14 0.19
N ARG A 219 -3.12 -25.69 0.43
CA ARG A 219 -3.98 -26.30 -0.61
C ARG A 219 -4.39 -25.27 -1.69
N TRP A 220 -4.25 -23.99 -1.41
CA TRP A 220 -4.61 -22.87 -2.29
C TRP A 220 -3.47 -22.41 -3.21
N ARG A 221 -2.35 -23.17 -3.29
CA ARG A 221 -1.18 -22.75 -4.09
C ARG A 221 -1.52 -22.43 -5.54
N LEU A 222 -2.20 -23.38 -6.23
CA LEU A 222 -2.54 -23.19 -7.64
C LEU A 222 -3.54 -22.04 -7.86
N PRO A 223 -4.67 -21.96 -7.12
CA PRO A 223 -5.56 -20.80 -7.21
C PRO A 223 -4.87 -19.46 -6.93
N SER A 224 -4.03 -19.38 -5.90
CA SER A 224 -3.30 -18.16 -5.57
C SER A 224 -2.30 -17.76 -6.66
N ALA A 225 -1.56 -18.73 -7.21
CA ALA A 225 -0.63 -18.48 -8.30
C ALA A 225 -1.36 -18.05 -9.59
N ALA A 226 -2.50 -18.66 -9.91
CA ALA A 226 -3.32 -18.27 -11.05
C ALA A 226 -3.88 -16.85 -10.90
N LEU A 227 -4.40 -16.50 -9.71
CA LEU A 227 -4.89 -15.16 -9.43
C LEU A 227 -3.75 -14.12 -9.47
N ALA A 228 -2.57 -14.46 -8.93
CA ALA A 228 -1.39 -13.59 -9.02
C ALA A 228 -0.99 -13.34 -10.48
N ALA A 229 -0.94 -14.38 -11.30
CA ALA A 229 -0.65 -14.27 -12.73
C ALA A 229 -1.69 -13.38 -13.45
N THR A 230 -2.97 -13.52 -13.12
CA THR A 230 -4.05 -12.66 -13.64
C THR A 230 -3.83 -11.20 -13.26
N PHE A 231 -3.49 -10.90 -12.00
CA PHE A 231 -3.22 -9.54 -11.56
C PHE A 231 -1.99 -8.94 -12.25
N VAL A 232 -0.92 -9.71 -12.42
CA VAL A 232 0.26 -9.26 -13.19
C VAL A 232 -0.11 -8.99 -14.65
N ALA A 233 -0.88 -9.88 -15.28
CA ALA A 233 -1.32 -9.71 -16.65
C ALA A 233 -2.15 -8.42 -16.83
N ILE A 234 -3.09 -8.15 -15.93
CA ILE A 234 -3.88 -6.91 -15.95
C ILE A 234 -2.97 -5.70 -15.69
N ALA A 235 -2.06 -5.75 -14.71
CA ALA A 235 -1.13 -4.65 -14.41
C ALA A 235 -0.25 -4.29 -15.62
N VAL A 236 0.19 -5.29 -16.39
CA VAL A 236 0.93 -5.11 -17.65
C VAL A 236 0.02 -4.51 -18.73
N ALA A 237 -1.22 -5.00 -18.86
CA ALA A 237 -2.18 -4.52 -19.86
C ALA A 237 -2.62 -3.06 -19.59
N VAL A 238 -2.66 -2.65 -18.33
CA VAL A 238 -2.86 -1.23 -17.91
C VAL A 238 -1.73 -0.32 -18.43
N GLY A 239 -0.55 -0.89 -18.73
CA GLY A 239 0.53 -0.20 -19.45
C GLY A 239 1.46 0.65 -18.56
N SER A 240 1.37 0.55 -17.24
CA SER A 240 2.28 1.24 -16.33
C SER A 240 3.55 0.42 -16.06
N ARG A 241 4.69 0.86 -16.61
CA ARG A 241 5.98 0.13 -16.54
C ARG A 241 6.63 0.16 -15.15
N GLY A 242 6.53 1.30 -14.46
CA GLY A 242 7.18 1.49 -13.16
C GLY A 242 6.79 0.42 -12.14
N PRO A 243 5.50 0.20 -11.86
CA PRO A 243 5.05 -0.85 -10.96
C PRO A 243 5.48 -2.27 -11.38
N VAL A 244 5.49 -2.58 -12.68
CA VAL A 244 5.92 -3.91 -13.16
C VAL A 244 7.42 -4.13 -12.92
N VAL A 245 8.26 -3.15 -13.17
CA VAL A 245 9.71 -3.22 -12.87
C VAL A 245 9.91 -3.33 -11.36
N SER A 246 9.21 -2.52 -10.56
CA SER A 246 9.25 -2.59 -9.09
C SER A 246 8.83 -3.96 -8.56
N PHE A 247 7.81 -4.60 -9.18
CA PHE A 247 7.39 -5.95 -8.85
C PHE A 247 8.49 -6.99 -9.08
N VAL A 248 9.16 -6.95 -10.23
CA VAL A 248 10.26 -7.87 -10.56
C VAL A 248 11.41 -7.70 -9.57
N LEU A 249 11.81 -6.47 -9.28
CA LEU A 249 12.89 -6.17 -8.32
C LEU A 249 12.53 -6.60 -6.90
N ALA A 250 11.32 -6.32 -6.44
CA ALA A 250 10.84 -6.72 -5.11
C ALA A 250 10.77 -8.24 -4.96
N LEU A 251 10.29 -8.93 -6.00
CA LEU A 251 10.28 -10.39 -6.05
C LEU A 251 11.72 -10.94 -6.00
N ALA A 252 12.66 -10.34 -6.73
CA ALA A 252 14.07 -10.73 -6.68
C ALA A 252 14.68 -10.56 -5.28
N VAL A 253 14.36 -9.47 -4.57
CA VAL A 253 14.80 -9.24 -3.17
C VAL A 253 14.24 -10.32 -2.24
N ALA A 254 12.95 -10.61 -2.30
CA ALA A 254 12.33 -11.63 -1.46
C ALA A 254 12.84 -13.03 -1.78
N LEU A 255 12.99 -13.35 -3.07
CA LEU A 255 13.53 -14.64 -3.52
C LEU A 255 15.00 -14.82 -3.15
N SER A 256 15.83 -13.77 -3.22
CA SER A 256 17.22 -13.85 -2.80
C SER A 256 17.33 -14.20 -1.31
N ALA A 257 16.54 -13.53 -0.45
CA ALA A 257 16.47 -13.87 0.97
C ALA A 257 16.01 -15.31 1.21
N TRP A 258 15.04 -15.79 0.44
CA TRP A 258 14.51 -17.14 0.55
C TRP A 258 15.47 -18.21 0.00
N LEU A 259 16.12 -17.97 -1.16
CA LEU A 259 17.07 -18.90 -1.80
C LEU A 259 18.33 -19.11 -0.99
N LEU A 260 18.87 -18.06 -0.38
CA LEU A 260 20.01 -18.16 0.52
C LEU A 260 19.77 -19.14 1.67
N ARG A 261 18.49 -19.43 1.97
CA ARG A 261 18.08 -20.29 3.05
C ARG A 261 17.65 -21.70 2.64
N VAL A 262 16.92 -21.85 1.51
CA VAL A 262 16.33 -23.12 1.06
C VAL A 262 16.70 -23.39 -0.40
N PRO A 263 18.00 -23.60 -0.70
CA PRO A 263 18.45 -23.70 -2.09
C PRO A 263 17.82 -24.86 -2.86
N ARG A 264 17.46 -25.97 -2.17
CA ARG A 264 16.84 -27.16 -2.81
C ARG A 264 15.41 -26.93 -3.30
N LYS A 265 14.72 -25.87 -2.85
CA LYS A 265 13.35 -25.53 -3.28
C LYS A 265 13.32 -24.38 -4.30
N ALA A 266 14.47 -23.98 -4.81
CA ALA A 266 14.61 -22.85 -5.76
C ALA A 266 13.85 -23.09 -7.07
N ALA A 267 13.94 -24.29 -7.62
CA ALA A 267 13.42 -24.61 -8.95
C ALA A 267 11.90 -24.29 -9.14
N PRO A 268 10.99 -24.74 -8.26
CA PRO A 268 9.55 -24.46 -8.44
C PRO A 268 9.23 -22.96 -8.31
N VAL A 269 9.95 -22.23 -7.47
CA VAL A 269 9.73 -20.80 -7.25
C VAL A 269 10.21 -19.99 -8.43
N LEU A 270 11.41 -20.30 -8.94
CA LEU A 270 11.95 -19.70 -10.15
C LEU A 270 11.04 -20.03 -11.36
N ALA A 271 10.47 -21.25 -11.42
CA ALA A 271 9.52 -21.61 -12.45
C ALA A 271 8.23 -20.79 -12.38
N ILE A 272 7.68 -20.55 -11.17
CA ILE A 272 6.48 -19.71 -10.99
C ILE A 272 6.80 -18.26 -11.32
N ALA A 273 7.92 -17.72 -10.85
CA ALA A 273 8.36 -16.36 -11.16
C ALA A 273 8.58 -16.19 -12.68
N ALA A 274 9.24 -17.14 -13.31
CA ALA A 274 9.43 -17.17 -14.76
C ALA A 274 8.10 -17.28 -15.53
N ALA A 275 7.15 -18.08 -15.05
CA ALA A 275 5.81 -18.17 -15.63
C ALA A 275 5.05 -16.85 -15.53
N CYS A 276 5.12 -16.13 -14.41
CA CYS A 276 4.53 -14.79 -14.27
C CYS A 276 5.16 -13.80 -15.26
N VAL A 277 6.47 -13.84 -15.45
CA VAL A 277 7.16 -13.00 -16.44
C VAL A 277 6.84 -13.44 -17.87
N ALA A 278 6.75 -14.74 -18.13
CA ALA A 278 6.45 -15.30 -19.46
C ALA A 278 5.02 -15.00 -19.92
N VAL A 279 4.07 -14.74 -19.02
CA VAL A 279 2.70 -14.32 -19.39
C VAL A 279 2.68 -12.93 -20.02
N VAL A 280 3.64 -12.05 -19.69
CA VAL A 280 3.72 -10.68 -20.19
C VAL A 280 3.62 -10.56 -21.74
N PRO A 281 4.33 -11.38 -22.54
CA PRO A 281 4.23 -11.31 -24.01
C PRO A 281 2.90 -11.81 -24.57
N PHE A 282 2.17 -12.66 -23.84
CA PHE A 282 0.89 -13.25 -24.30
C PHE A 282 -0.32 -12.38 -23.97
N VAL A 283 -0.15 -11.35 -23.14
CA VAL A 283 -1.20 -10.35 -22.93
C VAL A 283 -1.27 -9.50 -24.18
N SER A 284 -2.45 -9.44 -24.81
CA SER A 284 -2.71 -8.56 -25.96
C SER A 284 -2.52 -7.11 -25.53
N LEU A 285 -1.30 -6.60 -25.69
CA LEU A 285 -0.95 -5.24 -25.32
C LEU A 285 -1.48 -4.27 -26.37
N PRO A 286 -2.06 -3.12 -26.00
CA PRO A 286 -2.32 -2.03 -26.91
C PRO A 286 -1.04 -1.70 -27.70
N ALA A 287 -1.18 -1.36 -28.99
CA ALA A 287 -0.03 -1.11 -29.88
C ALA A 287 1.00 -0.14 -29.27
N THR A 288 0.52 0.89 -28.57
CA THR A 288 1.37 1.86 -27.85
C THR A 288 2.17 1.23 -26.70
N SER A 289 1.60 0.27 -25.98
CA SER A 289 2.29 -0.41 -24.87
C SER A 289 3.30 -1.43 -25.37
N SER A 290 2.96 -2.18 -26.45
CA SER A 290 3.88 -3.14 -27.07
C SER A 290 5.09 -2.44 -27.71
N GLN A 291 4.90 -1.30 -28.38
CA GLN A 291 5.99 -0.48 -28.92
C GLN A 291 6.92 0.03 -27.81
N ARG A 292 6.34 0.52 -26.71
CA ARG A 292 7.12 1.01 -25.57
C ARG A 292 7.91 -0.10 -24.87
N ILE A 293 7.34 -1.30 -24.70
CA ILE A 293 8.05 -2.44 -24.11
C ILE A 293 9.17 -2.91 -25.04
N SER A 294 8.90 -3.01 -26.36
CA SER A 294 9.91 -3.38 -27.34
C SER A 294 11.07 -2.36 -27.42
N GLN A 295 10.77 -1.08 -27.24
CA GLN A 295 11.79 -0.02 -27.18
C GLN A 295 12.67 -0.16 -25.94
N VAL A 296 12.09 -0.41 -24.75
CA VAL A 296 12.85 -0.68 -23.52
C VAL A 296 13.71 -1.95 -23.67
N ALA A 297 13.17 -2.99 -24.31
CA ALA A 297 13.92 -4.23 -24.52
C ALA A 297 15.09 -4.08 -25.50
N ARG A 298 14.96 -3.19 -26.51
CA ARG A 298 16.00 -2.95 -27.52
C ARG A 298 17.08 -1.99 -27.04
N ASP A 299 16.67 -0.89 -26.40
CA ASP A 299 17.59 0.13 -25.89
C ASP A 299 17.00 0.77 -24.62
N PRO A 300 17.29 0.18 -23.43
CA PRO A 300 16.79 0.68 -22.15
C PRO A 300 17.28 2.10 -21.84
N VAL A 301 18.49 2.46 -22.28
CA VAL A 301 19.07 3.78 -22.03
C VAL A 301 18.39 4.86 -22.86
N ALA A 302 18.18 4.61 -24.14
CA ALA A 302 17.46 5.54 -25.02
C ALA A 302 15.98 5.68 -24.59
N ALA A 303 15.33 4.57 -24.23
CA ALA A 303 13.96 4.59 -23.71
C ALA A 303 13.82 5.40 -22.43
N PHE A 304 14.82 5.34 -21.53
CA PHE A 304 14.88 6.15 -20.31
C PHE A 304 15.09 7.64 -20.63
N ARG A 305 16.00 7.96 -21.55
CA ARG A 305 16.30 9.35 -21.94
C ARG A 305 15.13 10.06 -22.66
N GLN A 306 14.28 9.31 -23.35
CA GLN A 306 13.10 9.83 -24.06
C GLN A 306 11.84 9.86 -23.20
N ASP A 307 11.91 9.39 -21.94
CA ASP A 307 10.76 9.44 -21.01
C ASP A 307 10.65 10.88 -20.43
N ASP A 308 9.46 11.45 -20.45
CA ASP A 308 9.15 12.74 -19.82
C ASP A 308 9.62 12.80 -18.36
N ARG A 309 9.69 11.65 -17.69
CA ARG A 309 10.15 11.53 -16.31
C ARG A 309 11.64 11.84 -16.16
N SER A 310 12.49 11.50 -17.14
CA SER A 310 13.91 11.84 -17.09
C SER A 310 14.11 13.35 -17.08
N PHE A 311 13.25 14.08 -17.80
CA PHE A 311 13.23 15.54 -17.80
C PHE A 311 12.80 16.09 -16.44
N LEU A 312 11.75 15.54 -15.81
CA LEU A 312 11.29 15.92 -14.47
C LEU A 312 12.35 15.65 -13.39
N VAL A 313 13.02 14.51 -13.48
CA VAL A 313 14.14 14.17 -12.59
C VAL A 313 15.26 15.19 -12.74
N LYS A 314 15.63 15.57 -13.97
CA LYS A 314 16.64 16.60 -14.23
C LYS A 314 16.24 17.94 -13.62
N GLN A 315 15.01 18.38 -13.83
CA GLN A 315 14.51 19.61 -13.22
C GLN A 315 14.56 19.56 -11.68
N GLY A 316 14.28 18.39 -11.07
CA GLY A 316 14.42 18.18 -9.64
C GLY A 316 15.89 18.28 -9.18
N LEU A 317 16.83 17.73 -9.94
CA LEU A 317 18.27 17.85 -9.66
C LEU A 317 18.77 19.30 -9.81
N ASP A 318 18.32 20.02 -10.85
CA ASP A 318 18.65 21.44 -11.06
C ASP A 318 18.14 22.30 -9.87
N LEU A 319 17.01 21.94 -9.27
CA LEU A 319 16.48 22.61 -8.08
C LEU A 319 17.28 22.26 -6.81
N ILE A 320 17.77 21.01 -6.71
CA ILE A 320 18.68 20.58 -5.64
C ILE A 320 19.99 21.36 -5.70
N ASP A 321 20.58 21.52 -6.87
CA ASP A 321 21.84 22.24 -7.06
C ASP A 321 21.74 23.70 -6.58
N GLN A 322 20.54 24.33 -6.73
CA GLN A 322 20.29 25.68 -6.24
C GLN A 322 20.09 25.74 -4.72
N HIS A 323 19.51 24.69 -4.11
CA HIS A 323 19.14 24.67 -2.69
C HIS A 323 19.49 23.35 -1.99
N PRO A 324 20.77 22.88 -1.98
CA PRO A 324 21.12 21.51 -1.63
C PRO A 324 20.85 21.11 -0.17
N ILE A 325 20.92 22.07 0.77
CA ILE A 325 20.81 21.78 2.21
C ILE A 325 19.38 21.94 2.72
N ARG A 326 18.76 23.10 2.48
CA ARG A 326 17.43 23.42 3.03
C ARG A 326 16.26 23.09 2.12
N GLY A 327 16.54 22.77 0.85
CA GLY A 327 15.52 22.67 -0.18
C GLY A 327 14.90 24.01 -0.60
N ALA A 328 14.14 23.99 -1.67
CA ALA A 328 13.49 25.17 -2.23
C ALA A 328 12.15 25.53 -1.55
N GLY A 329 11.68 24.69 -0.64
CA GLY A 329 10.39 24.82 0.05
C GLY A 329 9.29 23.90 -0.50
N ALA A 330 8.32 23.57 0.35
CA ALA A 330 7.21 22.68 -0.02
C ALA A 330 6.46 23.18 -1.25
N GLY A 331 6.30 22.30 -2.25
CA GLY A 331 5.61 22.63 -3.48
C GLY A 331 6.41 23.46 -4.49
N ALA A 332 7.65 23.85 -4.19
CA ALA A 332 8.47 24.70 -5.05
C ALA A 332 8.71 24.11 -6.45
N PHE A 333 8.73 22.77 -6.58
CA PHE A 333 8.85 22.12 -7.90
C PHE A 333 7.72 22.55 -8.85
N SER A 334 6.53 22.86 -8.35
CA SER A 334 5.40 23.31 -9.18
C SER A 334 5.64 24.65 -9.88
N THR A 335 6.58 25.47 -9.42
CA THR A 335 6.98 26.72 -10.10
C THR A 335 7.96 26.46 -11.24
N VAL A 336 8.71 25.35 -11.16
CA VAL A 336 9.62 24.90 -12.22
C VAL A 336 8.84 24.18 -13.31
N ASN A 337 7.88 23.34 -12.92
CA ASN A 337 7.00 22.62 -13.85
C ASN A 337 5.53 22.64 -13.38
N PRO A 338 4.74 23.67 -13.80
CA PRO A 338 3.34 23.78 -13.41
C PRO A 338 2.44 22.62 -13.87
N ALA A 339 2.81 21.95 -14.98
CA ALA A 339 2.03 20.84 -15.52
C ALA A 339 2.21 19.56 -14.69
N ALA A 340 3.43 19.25 -14.29
CA ALA A 340 3.72 18.04 -13.54
C ALA A 340 3.63 18.20 -12.02
N LYS A 341 3.89 19.42 -11.51
CA LYS A 341 3.88 19.81 -10.08
C LYS A 341 4.86 19.07 -9.14
N TRP A 342 5.41 17.93 -9.51
CA TRP A 342 6.36 17.12 -8.73
C TRP A 342 7.27 16.26 -9.64
N PRO A 343 8.46 15.83 -9.18
CA PRO A 343 9.45 15.15 -10.02
C PRO A 343 9.17 13.67 -10.28
N HIS A 344 8.04 13.12 -9.81
CA HIS A 344 7.69 11.70 -9.87
C HIS A 344 8.74 10.73 -9.26
N ASN A 345 9.53 11.23 -8.31
CA ASN A 345 10.47 10.48 -7.50
C ASN A 345 10.47 11.07 -6.09
N LEU A 346 10.08 10.28 -5.10
CA LEU A 346 9.91 10.74 -3.72
C LEU A 346 11.23 11.27 -3.11
N PHE A 347 12.35 10.60 -3.36
CA PHE A 347 13.62 11.02 -2.75
C PHE A 347 14.16 12.32 -3.38
N ILE A 348 13.98 12.48 -4.68
CA ILE A 348 14.30 13.75 -5.34
C ILE A 348 13.37 14.86 -4.83
N GLU A 349 12.09 14.58 -4.66
CA GLU A 349 11.12 15.54 -4.12
C GLU A 349 11.48 15.97 -2.69
N LEU A 350 11.80 15.01 -1.80
CA LEU A 350 12.22 15.29 -0.43
C LEU A 350 13.46 16.18 -0.41
N TRP A 351 14.46 15.89 -1.27
CA TRP A 351 15.69 16.66 -1.31
C TRP A 351 15.45 18.03 -1.92
N ALA A 352 14.79 18.11 -3.07
CA ALA A 352 14.56 19.38 -3.79
C ALA A 352 13.71 20.37 -2.99
N GLU A 353 12.68 19.88 -2.28
CA GLU A 353 11.76 20.73 -1.56
C GLU A 353 12.09 20.89 -0.07
N LEU A 354 12.48 19.81 0.62
CA LEU A 354 12.70 19.82 2.08
C LEU A 354 14.17 19.81 2.47
N GLY A 355 15.06 19.54 1.52
CA GLY A 355 16.49 19.54 1.71
C GLY A 355 17.08 18.20 2.16
N LEU A 356 18.40 18.21 2.32
CA LEU A 356 19.21 17.01 2.57
C LEU A 356 18.82 16.28 3.85
N VAL A 357 18.44 16.99 4.91
CA VAL A 357 18.09 16.37 6.21
C VAL A 357 16.86 15.46 6.06
N ALA A 358 15.80 15.94 5.42
CA ALA A 358 14.59 15.16 5.19
C ALA A 358 14.87 13.92 4.32
N LEU A 359 15.68 14.07 3.26
CA LEU A 359 16.12 12.96 2.43
C LEU A 359 16.85 11.89 3.28
N VAL A 360 17.87 12.30 4.04
CA VAL A 360 18.74 11.38 4.79
C VAL A 360 17.94 10.59 5.84
N VAL A 361 17.07 11.23 6.60
CA VAL A 361 16.31 10.52 7.64
C VAL A 361 15.34 9.51 7.02
N VAL A 362 14.69 9.82 5.90
CA VAL A 362 13.79 8.88 5.20
C VAL A 362 14.59 7.75 4.56
N ALA A 363 15.73 8.04 3.94
CA ALA A 363 16.60 7.03 3.32
C ALA A 363 17.15 6.06 4.39
N VAL A 364 17.63 6.58 5.53
CA VAL A 364 18.12 5.77 6.66
C VAL A 364 17.00 4.92 7.23
N ALA A 365 15.82 5.49 7.49
CA ALA A 365 14.68 4.74 8.02
C ALA A 365 14.24 3.62 7.05
N SER A 366 14.18 3.92 5.75
CA SER A 366 13.83 2.94 4.71
C SER A 366 14.88 1.83 4.61
N GLY A 367 16.17 2.18 4.64
CA GLY A 367 17.28 1.22 4.65
C GLY A 367 17.27 0.34 5.90
N ALA A 368 17.06 0.93 7.08
CA ALA A 368 16.96 0.20 8.34
C ALA A 368 15.76 -0.76 8.34
N ALA A 369 14.60 -0.32 7.85
CA ALA A 369 13.42 -1.18 7.70
C ALA A 369 13.70 -2.35 6.75
N LEU A 370 14.29 -2.09 5.57
CA LEU A 370 14.62 -3.13 4.59
C LEU A 370 15.60 -4.16 5.16
N VAL A 371 16.70 -3.71 5.78
CA VAL A 371 17.70 -4.58 6.41
C VAL A 371 17.08 -5.34 7.58
N GLY A 372 16.26 -4.68 8.41
CA GLY A 372 15.57 -5.30 9.53
C GLY A 372 14.61 -6.40 9.08
N LEU A 373 13.81 -6.15 8.04
CA LEU A 373 12.91 -7.15 7.45
C LEU A 373 13.67 -8.31 6.82
N PHE A 374 14.78 -8.03 6.12
CA PHE A 374 15.64 -9.07 5.57
C PHE A 374 16.20 -9.98 6.67
N ARG A 375 16.73 -9.38 7.77
CA ARG A 375 17.20 -10.13 8.94
C ARG A 375 16.07 -10.93 9.59
N LEU A 376 14.90 -10.34 9.74
CA LEU A 376 13.74 -11.00 10.32
C LEU A 376 13.31 -12.21 9.47
N ALA A 377 13.19 -12.06 8.15
CA ALA A 377 12.90 -13.14 7.23
C ALA A 377 13.96 -14.26 7.29
N TRP A 378 15.21 -13.89 7.57
CA TRP A 378 16.30 -14.84 7.78
C TRP A 378 16.20 -15.57 9.12
N LEU A 379 15.88 -14.88 10.22
CA LEU A 379 15.93 -15.41 11.59
C LEU A 379 14.69 -16.21 11.98
N THR A 380 13.49 -15.84 11.50
CA THR A 380 12.21 -16.49 11.86
C THR A 380 11.97 -17.85 11.23
N ALA A 381 13.03 -18.48 10.77
CA ALA A 381 13.05 -19.75 10.05
C ALA A 381 12.29 -20.91 10.66
N GLU A 382 12.26 -20.96 11.93
CA GLU A 382 11.80 -22.12 12.68
C GLU A 382 10.31 -22.07 13.00
N GLU A 383 9.66 -20.92 12.78
CA GLU A 383 8.23 -20.73 13.04
C GLU A 383 7.42 -20.76 11.73
N PRO A 384 6.80 -21.92 11.38
CA PRO A 384 5.93 -21.99 10.21
C PRO A 384 4.79 -20.97 10.28
N GLY A 385 4.63 -20.18 9.23
CA GLY A 385 3.58 -19.13 9.13
C GLY A 385 4.08 -17.70 9.44
N ARG A 386 5.02 -17.49 10.36
CA ARG A 386 5.70 -16.20 10.53
C ARG A 386 6.70 -15.95 9.41
N VAL A 387 7.41 -16.98 9.00
CA VAL A 387 8.38 -16.92 7.90
C VAL A 387 7.74 -16.42 6.63
N ASP A 388 6.60 -17.00 6.25
CA ASP A 388 5.90 -16.62 5.02
C ASP A 388 5.47 -15.13 5.07
N LEU A 389 4.96 -14.66 6.22
CA LEU A 389 4.55 -13.27 6.40
C LEU A 389 5.73 -12.29 6.39
N ALA A 390 6.89 -12.68 6.93
CA ALA A 390 8.10 -11.86 6.89
C ALA A 390 8.62 -11.68 5.46
N TYR A 391 8.60 -12.73 4.61
CA TYR A 391 8.94 -12.62 3.19
C TYR A 391 7.94 -11.79 2.41
N ILE A 392 6.64 -11.94 2.68
CA ILE A 392 5.60 -11.12 2.05
C ILE A 392 5.81 -9.65 2.42
N LEU A 393 6.03 -9.33 3.71
CA LEU A 393 6.25 -7.97 4.16
C LEU A 393 7.52 -7.37 3.55
N LEU A 394 8.62 -8.14 3.48
CA LEU A 394 9.85 -7.73 2.83
C LEU A 394 9.61 -7.38 1.35
N ALA A 395 8.90 -8.24 0.61
CA ALA A 395 8.59 -8.01 -0.80
C ALA A 395 7.70 -6.80 -1.01
N VAL A 396 6.62 -6.67 -0.24
CA VAL A 396 5.67 -5.55 -0.36
C VAL A 396 6.34 -4.23 0.03
N PHE A 397 7.19 -4.23 1.08
CA PHE A 397 7.95 -3.04 1.44
C PHE A 397 8.98 -2.66 0.37
N ALA A 398 9.77 -3.63 -0.13
CA ALA A 398 10.73 -3.40 -1.22
C ALA A 398 10.01 -2.89 -2.49
N PHE A 399 8.84 -3.45 -2.82
CA PHE A 399 8.02 -2.99 -3.93
C PHE A 399 7.63 -1.52 -3.77
N ASN A 400 7.10 -1.13 -2.62
CA ASN A 400 6.71 0.26 -2.37
C ASN A 400 7.91 1.20 -2.41
N LEU A 401 9.06 0.80 -1.83
CA LEU A 401 10.30 1.56 -1.87
C LEU A 401 10.81 1.80 -3.31
N MET A 402 10.68 0.82 -4.20
CA MET A 402 11.02 0.97 -5.62
C MET A 402 9.96 1.79 -6.38
N ALA A 403 8.69 1.57 -6.10
CA ALA A 403 7.59 2.24 -6.79
C ALA A 403 7.57 3.76 -6.55
N VAL A 404 7.98 4.23 -5.36
CA VAL A 404 8.07 5.68 -5.06
C VAL A 404 9.22 6.38 -5.79
N GLN A 405 10.15 5.63 -6.39
CA GLN A 405 11.23 6.20 -7.22
C GLN A 405 10.75 6.56 -8.63
N VAL A 406 9.59 6.07 -9.03
CA VAL A 406 9.11 6.22 -10.42
C VAL A 406 7.72 6.82 -10.50
N SER A 407 7.08 7.18 -9.38
CA SER A 407 5.70 7.66 -9.40
C SER A 407 5.25 8.32 -8.10
N GLY A 408 4.28 9.24 -8.22
CA GLY A 408 3.61 9.91 -7.13
C GLY A 408 4.43 11.04 -6.50
N ASN A 409 3.79 11.73 -5.57
CA ASN A 409 4.40 12.74 -4.71
C ASN A 409 4.38 12.26 -3.26
N ILE A 410 4.87 13.09 -2.34
CA ILE A 410 4.95 12.77 -0.90
C ILE A 410 3.58 12.36 -0.31
N ASN A 411 2.47 12.93 -0.79
CA ASN A 411 1.13 12.65 -0.29
C ASN A 411 0.44 11.48 -1.01
N ASP A 412 0.73 11.27 -2.30
CA ASP A 412 0.15 10.18 -3.09
C ASP A 412 0.77 8.82 -2.73
N ASN A 413 1.97 8.83 -2.13
CA ASN A 413 2.69 7.63 -1.72
C ASN A 413 2.29 7.14 -0.30
N ARG A 414 0.98 7.18 0.04
CA ARG A 414 0.46 6.71 1.33
C ARG A 414 0.79 5.26 1.62
N ASP A 415 0.80 4.42 0.58
CA ASP A 415 1.16 3.00 0.66
C ASP A 415 2.59 2.84 1.19
N PHE A 416 3.53 3.63 0.67
CA PHE A 416 4.91 3.62 1.13
C PHE A 416 5.01 4.02 2.61
N TRP A 417 4.35 5.11 3.00
CA TRP A 417 4.38 5.60 4.38
C TRP A 417 3.74 4.62 5.35
N GLY A 418 2.59 4.06 5.00
CA GLY A 418 1.92 3.02 5.78
C GLY A 418 2.76 1.76 5.90
N MET A 419 3.38 1.32 4.80
CA MET A 419 4.27 0.15 4.81
C MET A 419 5.57 0.39 5.57
N LEU A 420 6.12 1.62 5.56
CA LEU A 420 7.27 1.99 6.39
C LEU A 420 6.91 1.94 7.88
N ALA A 421 5.70 2.38 8.26
CA ALA A 421 5.19 2.28 9.62
C ALA A 421 5.03 0.82 10.07
N ILE A 422 4.40 -0.03 9.24
CA ILE A 422 4.22 -1.46 9.51
C ILE A 422 5.59 -2.16 9.61
N ALA A 423 6.50 -1.89 8.68
CA ALA A 423 7.86 -2.46 8.69
C ALA A 423 8.62 -2.06 9.96
N SER A 424 8.56 -0.78 10.35
CA SER A 424 9.20 -0.27 11.56
C SER A 424 8.63 -0.91 12.83
N LEU A 425 7.29 -1.08 12.89
CA LEU A 425 6.61 -1.76 14.00
C LEU A 425 7.07 -3.21 14.13
N VAL A 426 7.09 -3.95 13.01
CA VAL A 426 7.46 -5.37 12.98
C VAL A 426 8.94 -5.58 13.33
N VAL A 427 9.83 -4.78 12.75
CA VAL A 427 11.30 -4.85 13.01
C VAL A 427 11.62 -4.53 14.46
N ALA A 428 10.85 -3.67 15.12
CA ALA A 428 10.99 -3.37 16.55
C ALA A 428 10.41 -4.45 17.48
N GLY A 429 9.93 -5.59 16.95
CA GLY A 429 9.29 -6.64 17.76
C GLY A 429 7.88 -6.30 18.24
N GLY A 430 7.26 -5.27 17.65
CA GLY A 430 5.95 -4.77 18.11
C GLY A 430 4.77 -5.71 17.87
N LEU A 431 4.94 -6.79 17.10
CA LEU A 431 3.92 -7.82 16.86
C LEU A 431 4.19 -9.12 17.67
N ASP A 432 5.28 -9.21 18.41
CA ASP A 432 5.50 -10.35 19.26
C ASP A 432 4.49 -10.32 20.42
N ALA A 433 3.90 -11.48 20.69
CA ALA A 433 2.81 -11.62 21.62
C ALA A 433 3.15 -10.92 22.94
N ARG A 434 2.26 -10.05 23.41
CA ARG A 434 2.23 -9.78 24.87
C ARG A 434 2.07 -11.14 25.52
N GLY A 435 3.04 -11.56 26.33
CA GLY A 435 2.88 -12.71 27.21
C GLY A 435 1.48 -12.58 27.81
N ARG A 436 0.66 -13.61 27.72
CA ARG A 436 -0.67 -13.58 28.33
C ARG A 436 -0.43 -13.20 29.78
N PRO A 437 -1.03 -12.07 30.27
CA PRO A 437 -0.90 -11.76 31.69
C PRO A 437 -1.50 -12.97 32.44
N GLY A 438 -0.65 -13.76 33.09
CA GLY A 438 -1.06 -14.92 33.85
C GLY A 438 -0.31 -16.24 33.59
N GLU A 439 0.65 -16.32 32.64
CA GLU A 439 1.45 -17.55 32.46
C GLU A 439 2.81 -17.52 33.18
N ASP A 440 3.20 -16.39 33.80
CA ASP A 440 4.46 -16.24 34.54
C ASP A 440 4.28 -16.10 36.08
N GLU A 441 3.12 -16.46 36.65
CA GLU A 441 3.02 -16.63 38.09
C GLU A 441 3.22 -18.12 38.47
N PRO A 442 4.33 -18.45 39.17
CA PRO A 442 4.61 -19.80 39.65
C PRO A 442 3.64 -20.23 40.75
#